data_6213bac0453b76bc4fad59dd42cd5b80
#
_entry.id   6213bac0453b76bc4fad59dd42cd5b80
#
_cell.length_a   1.000
_cell.length_b   1.000
_cell.length_c   1.000
_cell.angle_alpha   90.00
_cell.angle_beta   90.00
_cell.angle_gamma   90.00
#
_symmetry.space_group_name_H-M   'P 1'
#
loop_
_entity.id
_entity.type
_entity.pdbx_description
1 polymer ?
#
loop_
_entity_poly.entity_id
_entity_poly.type
_entity_poly.pdbx_seq_one_letter_code
_entity_poly.pdbx_strand_id
1 'polypeptide(L)'
;MANIFEVPQPGNDLLEKADQVRLASIKISQTENQNRIKALNFMADYLEKNTKEILEANSEDYKRAEKKGIPKALLSRLKLSKEKLNSGIDGVRKVGDLADPVDQVQIKRELSKGLILERKTVPIGVLGVIFESRPDAVMQISSLAIRSGNGVILKGGSEANYTNTAIVEALQQGLHESGLDKNAICLLTNRKDSMAMLNLEKYINLIIPRGSNELVKFIQENTRIPVLGHADGICHLFIDNEADLEMALAVALDSKIQYPAACNAIETLLVHRDIAPVFLKKAIPLFNSNDVKLIGDERSLELGIKHEASLSLIHISEPTRPLYISYAVFCLK
;
A
#
# COMPACT_ATOMS: atom_id res chain seq x y z
N MET A 1 5.87 -19.07 -25.17
CA MET A 1 6.66 -19.80 -24.15
C MET A 1 6.93 -18.81 -23.02
N ALA A 2 6.26 -18.98 -21.88
CA ALA A 2 6.49 -18.14 -20.71
C ALA A 2 7.90 -18.41 -20.21
N ASN A 3 8.73 -17.37 -20.15
CA ASN A 3 10.00 -17.40 -19.43
C ASN A 3 9.67 -17.70 -17.96
N ILE A 4 9.84 -18.94 -17.55
CA ILE A 4 9.81 -19.34 -16.14
C ILE A 4 11.08 -18.69 -15.54
N PHE A 5 10.93 -17.54 -14.94
CA PHE A 5 11.99 -16.96 -14.12
C PHE A 5 12.11 -17.86 -12.88
N GLU A 6 13.09 -18.72 -12.89
CA GLU A 6 13.43 -19.55 -11.74
C GLU A 6 13.79 -18.60 -10.59
N VAL A 7 13.05 -18.69 -9.47
CA VAL A 7 13.34 -17.87 -8.29
C VAL A 7 14.69 -18.31 -7.73
N PRO A 8 15.71 -17.45 -7.65
CA PRO A 8 17.04 -17.84 -7.25
C PRO A 8 17.06 -18.32 -5.80
N GLN A 9 17.95 -19.27 -5.49
CA GLN A 9 18.16 -19.68 -4.12
C GLN A 9 18.84 -18.55 -3.32
N PRO A 10 18.47 -18.37 -2.03
CA PRO A 10 19.08 -17.37 -1.17
C PRO A 10 20.56 -17.67 -0.93
N GLY A 11 21.40 -16.64 -1.09
CA GLY A 11 22.82 -16.69 -0.73
C GLY A 11 23.04 -16.61 0.79
N ASN A 12 24.25 -16.96 1.25
CA ASN A 12 24.57 -16.96 2.69
C ASN A 12 24.36 -15.59 3.36
N ASP A 13 24.72 -14.49 2.72
CA ASP A 13 24.50 -13.11 3.23
C ASP A 13 23.00 -12.83 3.46
N LEU A 14 22.14 -13.25 2.52
CA LEU A 14 20.70 -13.09 2.68
C LEU A 14 20.12 -13.97 3.79
N LEU A 15 20.61 -15.20 3.92
CA LEU A 15 20.22 -16.12 5.00
C LEU A 15 20.61 -15.57 6.37
N GLU A 16 21.83 -15.05 6.50
CA GLU A 16 22.30 -14.41 7.74
C GLU A 16 21.47 -13.20 8.12
N LYS A 17 21.18 -12.29 7.18
CA LYS A 17 20.29 -11.15 7.40
C LYS A 17 18.89 -11.60 7.81
N ALA A 18 18.32 -12.58 7.15
CA ALA A 18 17.00 -13.11 7.48
C ALA A 18 16.94 -13.73 8.88
N ASP A 19 17.99 -14.45 9.29
CA ASP A 19 18.09 -15.01 10.65
C ASP A 19 18.22 -13.91 11.71
N GLN A 20 19.02 -12.87 11.45
CA GLN A 20 19.13 -11.70 12.33
C GLN A 20 17.79 -11.01 12.53
N VAL A 21 17.02 -10.80 11.45
CA VAL A 21 15.66 -10.21 11.55
C VAL A 21 14.74 -11.12 12.35
N ARG A 22 14.80 -12.43 12.13
CA ARG A 22 13.99 -13.41 12.86
C ARG A 22 14.29 -13.38 14.36
N LEU A 23 15.56 -13.38 14.75
CA LEU A 23 15.96 -13.28 16.15
C LEU A 23 15.54 -11.94 16.79
N ALA A 24 15.68 -10.85 16.06
CA ALA A 24 15.23 -9.53 16.50
C ALA A 24 13.69 -9.48 16.65
N SER A 25 12.93 -10.09 15.72
CA SER A 25 11.46 -10.12 15.79
C SER A 25 10.97 -10.88 17.02
N ILE A 26 11.62 -11.97 17.43
CA ILE A 26 11.29 -12.70 18.66
C ILE A 26 11.43 -11.78 19.89
N LYS A 27 12.51 -10.99 19.96
CA LYS A 27 12.72 -10.03 21.08
C LYS A 27 11.65 -8.94 21.06
N ILE A 28 11.33 -8.39 19.88
CA ILE A 28 10.32 -7.32 19.76
C ILE A 28 8.92 -7.84 20.10
N SER A 29 8.58 -9.07 19.73
CA SER A 29 7.29 -9.67 20.08
C SER A 29 7.05 -9.77 21.59
N GLN A 30 8.10 -9.83 22.39
CA GLN A 30 8.08 -9.89 23.85
C GLN A 30 8.22 -8.50 24.50
N THR A 31 8.41 -7.45 23.69
CA THR A 31 8.61 -6.09 24.21
C THR A 31 7.30 -5.49 24.68
N GLU A 32 7.28 -4.87 25.85
CA GLU A 32 6.14 -4.17 26.41
C GLU A 32 5.67 -3.02 25.52
N ASN A 33 4.37 -2.72 25.58
CA ASN A 33 3.73 -1.65 24.81
C ASN A 33 4.49 -0.30 24.92
N GLN A 34 4.84 0.12 26.14
CA GLN A 34 5.51 1.40 26.38
C GLN A 34 6.88 1.47 25.71
N ASN A 35 7.61 0.36 25.66
CA ASN A 35 8.92 0.30 25.02
C ASN A 35 8.79 0.35 23.49
N ARG A 36 7.72 -0.23 22.89
CA ARG A 36 7.44 -0.09 21.48
C ARG A 36 7.06 1.34 21.11
N ILE A 37 6.26 2.03 21.94
CA ILE A 37 5.94 3.47 21.77
C ILE A 37 7.20 4.31 21.85
N LYS A 38 8.04 4.08 22.88
CA LYS A 38 9.32 4.76 23.02
C LYS A 38 10.20 4.58 21.77
N ALA A 39 10.28 3.37 21.25
CA ALA A 39 11.05 3.07 20.04
C ALA A 39 10.56 3.88 18.83
N LEU A 40 9.25 4.00 18.62
CA LEU A 40 8.69 4.82 17.55
C LEU A 40 9.05 6.30 17.68
N ASN A 41 9.06 6.85 18.89
CA ASN A 41 9.49 8.23 19.14
C ASN A 41 10.97 8.42 18.79
N PHE A 42 11.85 7.52 19.22
CA PHE A 42 13.27 7.56 18.83
C PHE A 42 13.46 7.40 17.32
N MET A 43 12.71 6.51 16.66
CA MET A 43 12.73 6.37 15.21
C MET A 43 12.35 7.70 14.51
N ALA A 44 11.30 8.37 14.99
CA ALA A 44 10.89 9.68 14.48
C ALA A 44 11.95 10.76 14.70
N ASP A 45 12.54 10.83 15.90
CA ASP A 45 13.58 11.80 16.24
C ASP A 45 14.85 11.61 15.38
N TYR A 46 15.23 10.36 15.09
CA TYR A 46 16.36 10.07 14.21
C TYR A 46 16.07 10.36 12.74
N LEU A 47 14.85 10.16 12.26
CA LEU A 47 14.44 10.64 10.93
C LEU A 47 14.51 12.15 10.82
N GLU A 48 14.07 12.89 11.85
CA GLU A 48 14.13 14.34 11.91
C GLU A 48 15.58 14.84 11.91
N LYS A 49 16.44 14.22 12.73
CA LYS A 49 17.88 14.52 12.80
C LYS A 49 18.59 14.30 11.46
N ASN A 50 18.21 13.26 10.70
CA ASN A 50 18.83 12.90 9.43
C ASN A 50 18.06 13.46 8.21
N THR A 51 17.15 14.44 8.41
CA THR A 51 16.32 15.04 7.34
C THR A 51 17.16 15.49 6.16
N LYS A 52 18.30 16.15 6.39
CA LYS A 52 19.16 16.65 5.33
C LYS A 52 19.72 15.52 4.46
N GLU A 53 20.27 14.49 5.06
CA GLU A 53 20.84 13.32 4.37
C GLU A 53 19.79 12.57 3.57
N ILE A 54 18.58 12.39 4.13
CA ILE A 54 17.47 11.74 3.45
C ILE A 54 17.04 12.53 2.20
N LEU A 55 16.94 13.87 2.30
CA LEU A 55 16.56 14.71 1.16
C LEU A 55 17.66 14.77 0.08
N GLU A 56 18.93 14.77 0.47
CA GLU A 56 20.06 14.68 -0.47
C GLU A 56 20.06 13.34 -1.20
N ALA A 57 19.87 12.22 -0.50
CA ALA A 57 19.73 10.90 -1.09
C ALA A 57 18.54 10.83 -2.07
N ASN A 58 17.40 11.47 -1.74
CA ASN A 58 16.24 11.53 -2.61
C ASN A 58 16.50 12.37 -3.87
N SER A 59 17.23 13.48 -3.74
CA SER A 59 17.63 14.30 -4.89
C SER A 59 18.50 13.51 -5.87
N GLU A 60 19.41 12.67 -5.35
CA GLU A 60 20.27 11.83 -6.19
C GLU A 60 19.47 10.73 -6.90
N ASP A 61 18.57 10.02 -6.17
CA ASP A 61 17.68 9.02 -6.76
C ASP A 61 16.81 9.66 -7.87
N TYR A 62 16.25 10.84 -7.62
CA TYR A 62 15.40 11.55 -8.57
C TYR A 62 16.16 11.90 -9.86
N LYS A 63 17.38 12.48 -9.74
CA LYS A 63 18.23 12.83 -10.90
C LYS A 63 18.59 11.60 -11.73
N ARG A 64 18.86 10.46 -11.07
CA ARG A 64 19.19 9.20 -11.74
C ARG A 64 17.98 8.61 -12.47
N ALA A 65 16.81 8.68 -11.83
CA ALA A 65 15.55 8.20 -12.40
C ALA A 65 15.14 9.04 -13.62
N GLU A 66 15.30 10.36 -13.55
CA GLU A 66 15.03 11.30 -14.65
C GLU A 66 15.95 11.03 -15.85
N LYS A 67 17.27 10.85 -15.62
CA LYS A 67 18.24 10.48 -16.67
C LYS A 67 17.94 9.14 -17.34
N LYS A 68 17.32 8.21 -16.62
CA LYS A 68 16.87 6.91 -17.16
C LYS A 68 15.55 6.96 -17.90
N GLY A 69 14.91 8.13 -18.00
CA GLY A 69 13.64 8.31 -18.70
C GLY A 69 12.45 7.65 -18.03
N ILE A 70 12.46 7.55 -16.69
CA ILE A 70 11.33 6.99 -15.93
C ILE A 70 10.09 7.87 -16.15
N PRO A 71 8.89 7.30 -16.37
CA PRO A 71 7.65 8.05 -16.59
C PRO A 71 7.38 9.10 -15.51
N LYS A 72 6.86 10.27 -15.90
CA LYS A 72 6.58 11.40 -15.00
C LYS A 72 5.73 11.01 -13.78
N ALA A 73 4.76 10.11 -13.96
CA ALA A 73 3.92 9.61 -12.88
C ALA A 73 4.71 8.87 -11.79
N LEU A 74 5.73 8.09 -12.17
CA LEU A 74 6.62 7.41 -11.22
C LEU A 74 7.62 8.39 -10.59
N LEU A 75 8.13 9.36 -11.35
CA LEU A 75 8.99 10.42 -10.81
C LEU A 75 8.28 11.25 -9.75
N SER A 76 6.99 11.57 -9.94
CA SER A 76 6.21 12.30 -8.94
C SER A 76 6.01 11.50 -7.64
N ARG A 77 5.92 10.18 -7.72
CA ARG A 77 5.85 9.29 -6.55
C ARG A 77 7.20 9.16 -5.84
N LEU A 78 8.30 9.16 -6.60
CA LEU A 78 9.66 9.06 -6.06
C LEU A 78 10.06 10.32 -5.29
N LYS A 79 9.54 11.49 -5.70
CA LYS A 79 9.89 12.77 -5.09
C LYS A 79 9.43 12.86 -3.63
N LEU A 80 10.39 13.01 -2.74
CA LEU A 80 10.18 13.25 -1.31
C LEU A 80 10.52 14.70 -0.98
N SER A 81 9.49 15.54 -0.83
CA SER A 81 9.70 16.92 -0.35
C SER A 81 9.88 16.95 1.17
N LYS A 82 10.37 18.08 1.68
CA LYS A 82 10.52 18.29 3.14
C LYS A 82 9.17 18.13 3.87
N GLU A 83 8.09 18.63 3.27
CA GLU A 83 6.74 18.54 3.81
C GLU A 83 6.26 17.08 3.86
N LYS A 84 6.50 16.28 2.79
CA LYS A 84 6.19 14.85 2.79
C LYS A 84 7.00 14.09 3.82
N LEU A 85 8.30 14.39 3.95
CA LEU A 85 9.15 13.76 4.97
C LEU A 85 8.65 14.09 6.37
N ASN A 86 8.36 15.36 6.67
CA ASN A 86 7.82 15.76 7.96
C ASN A 86 6.48 15.08 8.25
N SER A 87 5.58 15.03 7.28
CA SER A 87 4.31 14.30 7.42
C SER A 87 4.52 12.81 7.69
N GLY A 88 5.53 12.19 7.08
CA GLY A 88 5.93 10.82 7.36
C GLY A 88 6.46 10.63 8.79
N ILE A 89 7.29 11.55 9.27
CA ILE A 89 7.81 11.55 10.64
C ILE A 89 6.68 11.70 11.66
N ASP A 90 5.75 12.63 11.43
CA ASP A 90 4.55 12.77 12.26
C ASP A 90 3.68 11.52 12.23
N GLY A 91 3.61 10.86 11.06
CA GLY A 91 2.95 9.57 10.91
C GLY A 91 3.55 8.49 11.79
N VAL A 92 4.88 8.41 11.90
CA VAL A 92 5.57 7.46 12.79
C VAL A 92 5.20 7.71 14.26
N ARG A 93 5.18 8.98 14.71
CA ARG A 93 4.74 9.35 16.09
C ARG A 93 3.28 8.95 16.32
N LYS A 94 2.37 9.27 15.39
CA LYS A 94 0.94 8.92 15.48
C LYS A 94 0.67 7.42 15.53
N VAL A 95 1.51 6.60 14.91
CA VAL A 95 1.42 5.13 15.03
C VAL A 95 1.68 4.71 16.48
N GLY A 96 2.53 5.43 17.23
CA GLY A 96 2.72 5.23 18.66
C GLY A 96 1.46 5.47 19.50
N ASP A 97 0.62 6.43 19.10
CA ASP A 97 -0.63 6.80 19.80
C ASP A 97 -1.78 5.81 19.56
N LEU A 98 -1.66 4.92 18.57
CA LEU A 98 -2.68 3.89 18.31
C LEU A 98 -2.80 2.93 19.49
N ALA A 99 -4.00 2.37 19.67
CA ALA A 99 -4.22 1.29 20.63
C ALA A 99 -3.23 0.13 20.39
N ASP A 100 -2.81 -0.53 21.47
CA ASP A 100 -1.90 -1.68 21.35
C ASP A 100 -2.58 -2.81 20.58
N PRO A 101 -2.03 -3.26 19.44
CA PRO A 101 -2.60 -4.36 18.68
C PRO A 101 -2.22 -5.75 19.23
N VAL A 102 -1.33 -5.84 20.23
CA VAL A 102 -0.82 -7.09 20.78
C VAL A 102 -1.58 -7.44 22.06
N ASP A 103 -1.78 -8.74 22.30
CA ASP A 103 -2.47 -9.33 23.47
C ASP A 103 -3.92 -8.85 23.67
N GLN A 104 -4.57 -8.34 22.62
CA GLN A 104 -5.97 -7.93 22.71
C GLN A 104 -6.88 -9.16 22.74
N VAL A 105 -7.70 -9.28 23.79
CA VAL A 105 -8.69 -10.33 23.90
C VAL A 105 -9.89 -10.00 23.02
N GLN A 106 -10.00 -10.72 21.90
CA GLN A 106 -11.09 -10.56 20.92
C GLN A 106 -12.33 -11.36 21.27
N ILE A 107 -12.14 -12.55 21.88
CA ILE A 107 -13.20 -13.46 22.33
C ILE A 107 -12.79 -14.02 23.67
N LYS A 108 -13.73 -14.02 24.60
CA LYS A 108 -13.63 -14.75 25.87
C LYS A 108 -14.97 -15.40 26.16
N ARG A 109 -15.00 -16.72 26.29
CA ARG A 109 -16.20 -17.46 26.60
C ARG A 109 -15.89 -18.74 27.38
N GLU A 110 -16.81 -19.14 28.26
CA GLU A 110 -16.77 -20.42 28.93
C GLU A 110 -17.44 -21.48 28.04
N LEU A 111 -16.70 -22.54 27.71
CA LEU A 111 -17.17 -23.66 26.87
C LEU A 111 -17.88 -24.73 27.71
N SER A 112 -17.39 -24.94 28.91
CA SER A 112 -18.01 -25.77 29.97
C SER A 112 -17.48 -25.25 31.31
N LYS A 113 -18.07 -25.71 32.41
CA LYS A 113 -17.72 -25.23 33.76
C LYS A 113 -16.21 -25.26 34.02
N GLY A 114 -15.60 -24.09 34.15
CA GLY A 114 -14.16 -23.90 34.39
C GLY A 114 -13.27 -23.96 33.15
N LEU A 115 -13.83 -24.24 31.96
CA LEU A 115 -13.06 -24.24 30.68
C LEU A 115 -13.30 -22.94 29.93
N ILE A 116 -12.32 -22.02 29.98
CA ILE A 116 -12.39 -20.71 29.36
C ILE A 116 -11.59 -20.71 28.06
N LEU A 117 -12.24 -20.31 26.95
CA LEU A 117 -11.59 -20.03 25.66
C LEU A 117 -11.31 -18.55 25.55
N GLU A 118 -10.07 -18.20 25.27
CA GLU A 118 -9.67 -16.83 24.88
C GLU A 118 -9.03 -16.83 23.51
N ARG A 119 -9.45 -15.88 22.65
CA ARG A 119 -8.77 -15.57 21.40
C ARG A 119 -8.04 -14.25 21.56
N LYS A 120 -6.70 -14.28 21.49
CA LYS A 120 -5.83 -13.11 21.63
C LYS A 120 -5.10 -12.80 20.33
N THR A 121 -4.83 -11.52 20.10
CA THR A 121 -3.96 -11.09 19.03
C THR A 121 -2.50 -11.29 19.41
N VAL A 122 -1.69 -11.74 18.45
CA VAL A 122 -0.25 -11.96 18.63
C VAL A 122 0.52 -11.40 17.42
N PRO A 123 1.80 -11.01 17.57
CA PRO A 123 2.65 -10.67 16.44
C PRO A 123 2.74 -11.82 15.42
N ILE A 124 2.82 -11.46 14.15
CA ILE A 124 2.93 -12.44 13.04
C ILE A 124 4.34 -13.07 13.00
N GLY A 125 5.36 -12.26 13.31
CA GLY A 125 6.77 -12.63 13.22
C GLY A 125 7.53 -11.72 12.27
N VAL A 126 8.13 -12.26 11.22
CA VAL A 126 8.84 -11.48 10.19
C VAL A 126 7.93 -11.24 8.99
N LEU A 127 7.80 -9.97 8.62
CA LEU A 127 7.07 -9.52 7.44
C LEU A 127 8.04 -9.27 6.30
N GLY A 128 7.78 -9.85 5.13
CA GLY A 128 8.46 -9.50 3.89
C GLY A 128 7.63 -8.49 3.10
N VAL A 129 8.08 -7.25 2.95
CA VAL A 129 7.29 -6.23 2.27
C VAL A 129 7.98 -5.78 1.00
N ILE A 130 7.32 -6.00 -0.15
CA ILE A 130 7.81 -5.63 -1.48
C ILE A 130 6.98 -4.44 -1.97
N PHE A 131 7.63 -3.31 -2.27
CA PHE A 131 6.93 -2.09 -2.70
C PHE A 131 7.69 -1.35 -3.81
N GLU A 132 6.95 -0.54 -4.58
CA GLU A 132 7.48 0.20 -5.72
C GLU A 132 7.53 1.71 -5.42
N SER A 133 8.52 2.42 -5.96
CA SER A 133 8.62 3.89 -6.14
C SER A 133 8.01 4.80 -5.05
N ARG A 134 8.04 4.36 -3.78
CA ARG A 134 7.43 5.11 -2.66
C ARG A 134 8.35 5.11 -1.44
N PRO A 135 9.35 5.98 -1.38
CA PRO A 135 10.27 6.04 -0.24
C PRO A 135 9.57 6.38 1.09
N ASP A 136 8.46 7.13 1.05
CA ASP A 136 7.60 7.40 2.21
C ASP A 136 7.01 6.13 2.85
N ALA A 137 6.79 5.07 2.05
CA ALA A 137 6.27 3.80 2.55
C ALA A 137 7.21 3.11 3.55
N VAL A 138 8.53 3.32 3.45
CA VAL A 138 9.52 2.73 4.38
C VAL A 138 9.21 3.12 5.82
N MET A 139 8.94 4.41 6.07
CA MET A 139 8.60 4.92 7.40
C MET A 139 7.29 4.32 7.93
N GLN A 140 6.26 4.28 7.09
CA GLN A 140 4.94 3.75 7.46
C GLN A 140 5.00 2.24 7.75
N ILE A 141 5.63 1.46 6.87
CA ILE A 141 5.72 0.00 7.02
C ILE A 141 6.53 -0.35 8.27
N SER A 142 7.68 0.30 8.46
CA SER A 142 8.56 0.02 9.60
C SER A 142 7.90 0.37 10.93
N SER A 143 7.24 1.53 11.02
CA SER A 143 6.55 1.94 12.25
C SER A 143 5.41 0.98 12.61
N LEU A 144 4.60 0.57 11.64
CA LEU A 144 3.53 -0.40 11.86
C LEU A 144 4.06 -1.78 12.25
N ALA A 145 5.16 -2.25 11.64
CA ALA A 145 5.79 -3.51 11.99
C ALA A 145 6.26 -3.51 13.45
N ILE A 146 7.02 -2.49 13.86
CA ILE A 146 7.51 -2.35 15.24
C ILE A 146 6.36 -2.17 16.23
N ARG A 147 5.34 -1.35 15.90
CA ARG A 147 4.16 -1.14 16.75
C ARG A 147 3.41 -2.43 17.04
N SER A 148 3.32 -3.31 16.06
CA SER A 148 2.64 -4.61 16.16
C SER A 148 3.54 -5.77 16.58
N GLY A 149 4.77 -5.49 17.04
CA GLY A 149 5.68 -6.51 17.60
C GLY A 149 6.34 -7.39 16.54
N ASN A 150 6.44 -6.95 15.28
CA ASN A 150 7.00 -7.72 14.17
C ASN A 150 8.37 -7.20 13.74
N GLY A 151 9.19 -8.10 13.16
CA GLY A 151 10.33 -7.73 12.34
C GLY A 151 9.92 -7.52 10.89
N VAL A 152 10.72 -6.80 10.10
CA VAL A 152 10.41 -6.55 8.69
C VAL A 152 11.64 -6.60 7.79
N ILE A 153 11.51 -7.30 6.65
CA ILE A 153 12.44 -7.28 5.54
C ILE A 153 11.79 -6.47 4.41
N LEU A 154 12.39 -5.35 4.08
CA LEU A 154 11.91 -4.38 3.11
C LEU A 154 12.60 -4.59 1.76
N LYS A 155 11.83 -4.51 0.68
CA LYS A 155 12.32 -4.45 -0.68
C LYS A 155 11.61 -3.35 -1.44
N GLY A 156 12.26 -2.21 -1.59
CA GLY A 156 11.81 -1.10 -2.42
C GLY A 156 12.24 -1.22 -3.88
N GLY A 157 11.69 -0.35 -4.74
CA GLY A 157 12.16 -0.18 -6.11
C GLY A 157 13.63 0.28 -6.16
N SER A 158 14.37 -0.15 -7.19
CA SER A 158 15.79 0.18 -7.36
C SER A 158 16.04 1.66 -7.62
N GLU A 159 15.02 2.37 -8.07
CA GLU A 159 15.02 3.82 -8.32
C GLU A 159 15.07 4.67 -7.05
N ALA A 160 14.72 4.07 -5.88
CA ALA A 160 14.69 4.73 -4.58
C ALA A 160 15.74 4.19 -3.60
N ASN A 161 16.77 3.50 -4.08
CA ASN A 161 17.70 2.77 -3.21
C ASN A 161 18.44 3.67 -2.21
N TYR A 162 18.94 4.84 -2.63
CA TYR A 162 19.66 5.74 -1.74
C TYR A 162 18.73 6.32 -0.66
N THR A 163 17.55 6.76 -1.07
CA THR A 163 16.53 7.29 -0.15
C THR A 163 16.10 6.22 0.86
N ASN A 164 15.78 5.01 0.39
CA ASN A 164 15.36 3.91 1.25
C ASN A 164 16.46 3.53 2.25
N THR A 165 17.73 3.52 1.81
CA THR A 165 18.86 3.23 2.68
C THR A 165 19.01 4.29 3.77
N ALA A 166 19.00 5.58 3.42
CA ALA A 166 19.10 6.67 4.40
C ALA A 166 17.96 6.65 5.42
N ILE A 167 16.73 6.37 4.98
CA ILE A 167 15.58 6.24 5.88
C ILE A 167 15.75 5.03 6.83
N VAL A 168 16.13 3.85 6.30
CA VAL A 168 16.28 2.64 7.13
C VAL A 168 17.42 2.81 8.13
N GLU A 169 18.54 3.40 7.77
CA GLU A 169 19.64 3.69 8.67
C GLU A 169 19.20 4.60 9.82
N ALA A 170 18.45 5.66 9.54
CA ALA A 170 17.88 6.53 10.57
C ALA A 170 16.91 5.77 11.50
N LEU A 171 16.02 4.94 10.95
CA LEU A 171 15.10 4.11 11.73
C LEU A 171 15.83 3.09 12.62
N GLN A 172 16.86 2.44 12.09
CA GLN A 172 17.70 1.49 12.83
C GLN A 172 18.48 2.15 13.96
N GLN A 173 19.00 3.38 13.75
CA GLN A 173 19.63 4.16 14.80
C GLN A 173 18.64 4.48 15.92
N GLY A 174 17.42 4.92 15.58
CA GLY A 174 16.36 5.17 16.55
C GLY A 174 15.98 3.93 17.36
N LEU A 175 15.87 2.75 16.71
CA LEU A 175 15.64 1.48 17.40
C LEU A 175 16.77 1.17 18.39
N HIS A 176 18.01 1.29 17.95
CA HIS A 176 19.18 1.02 18.79
C HIS A 176 19.20 1.92 20.05
N GLU A 177 18.98 3.21 19.89
CA GLU A 177 18.94 4.17 21.01
C GLU A 177 17.75 3.92 21.96
N SER A 178 16.67 3.34 21.45
CA SER A 178 15.54 2.95 22.31
C SER A 178 15.84 1.71 23.16
N GLY A 179 16.93 0.98 22.88
CA GLY A 179 17.30 -0.29 23.49
C GLY A 179 16.76 -1.52 22.76
N LEU A 180 16.13 -1.35 21.59
CA LEU A 180 15.64 -2.46 20.76
C LEU A 180 16.68 -2.87 19.71
N ASP A 181 16.53 -4.10 19.20
CA ASP A 181 17.44 -4.66 18.22
C ASP A 181 17.21 -4.01 16.84
N LYS A 182 18.20 -3.25 16.36
CA LYS A 182 18.15 -2.56 15.06
C LYS A 182 17.91 -3.51 13.88
N ASN A 183 18.27 -4.78 14.01
CA ASN A 183 18.10 -5.78 12.96
C ASN A 183 16.63 -6.15 12.74
N ALA A 184 15.69 -5.67 13.55
CA ALA A 184 14.27 -5.86 13.30
C ALA A 184 13.76 -5.20 12.01
N ILE A 185 14.52 -4.25 11.46
CA ILE A 185 14.26 -3.63 10.16
C ILE A 185 15.45 -3.93 9.26
N CYS A 186 15.23 -4.63 8.14
CA CYS A 186 16.25 -4.95 7.14
C CYS A 186 15.81 -4.46 5.77
N LEU A 187 16.73 -3.88 4.99
CA LEU A 187 16.49 -3.45 3.61
C LEU A 187 17.30 -4.31 2.64
N LEU A 188 16.64 -4.84 1.62
CA LEU A 188 17.27 -5.50 0.48
C LEU A 188 17.38 -4.52 -0.69
N THR A 189 18.60 -4.24 -1.15
CA THR A 189 18.87 -3.26 -2.19
C THR A 189 19.09 -3.89 -3.57
N ASN A 190 19.53 -5.16 -3.64
CA ASN A 190 19.79 -5.80 -4.92
C ASN A 190 18.59 -6.64 -5.42
N ARG A 191 18.50 -6.79 -6.75
CA ARG A 191 17.38 -7.51 -7.39
C ARG A 191 17.45 -9.03 -7.14
N LYS A 192 18.64 -9.61 -7.03
CA LYS A 192 18.81 -11.03 -6.83
C LYS A 192 18.25 -11.45 -5.47
N ASP A 193 18.61 -10.75 -4.39
CA ASP A 193 18.11 -11.00 -3.04
C ASP A 193 16.62 -10.79 -2.93
N SER A 194 16.09 -9.82 -3.68
CA SER A 194 14.65 -9.54 -3.74
C SER A 194 13.84 -10.73 -4.23
N MET A 195 14.35 -11.40 -5.27
CA MET A 195 13.69 -12.59 -5.81
C MET A 195 13.94 -13.79 -4.90
N ALA A 196 15.16 -13.94 -4.37
CA ALA A 196 15.53 -15.03 -3.45
C ALA A 196 14.74 -14.95 -2.13
N MET A 197 14.25 -13.76 -1.73
CA MET A 197 13.40 -13.59 -0.55
C MET A 197 12.13 -14.45 -0.61
N LEU A 198 11.61 -14.77 -1.79
CA LEU A 198 10.43 -15.61 -1.98
C LEU A 198 10.65 -17.07 -1.54
N ASN A 199 11.92 -17.49 -1.36
CA ASN A 199 12.32 -18.82 -0.88
C ASN A 199 12.72 -18.83 0.61
N LEU A 200 12.48 -17.75 1.36
CA LEU A 200 12.83 -17.64 2.78
C LEU A 200 11.70 -18.13 3.71
N GLU A 201 11.02 -19.21 3.38
CA GLU A 201 9.86 -19.73 4.14
C GLU A 201 10.15 -20.09 5.61
N LYS A 202 11.42 -20.36 5.96
CA LYS A 202 11.86 -20.62 7.35
C LYS A 202 12.05 -19.34 8.17
N TYR A 203 12.13 -18.19 7.52
CA TYR A 203 12.48 -16.90 8.13
C TYR A 203 11.36 -15.88 8.05
N ILE A 204 10.56 -15.87 6.97
CA ILE A 204 9.48 -14.92 6.71
C ILE A 204 8.14 -15.62 6.93
N ASN A 205 7.27 -14.99 7.73
CA ASN A 205 5.96 -15.52 8.08
C ASN A 205 4.86 -15.06 7.14
N LEU A 206 5.01 -13.85 6.54
CA LEU A 206 4.02 -13.26 5.65
C LEU A 206 4.70 -12.33 4.64
N ILE A 207 4.33 -12.43 3.37
CA ILE A 207 4.73 -11.45 2.34
C ILE A 207 3.56 -10.51 2.05
N ILE A 208 3.87 -9.21 2.00
CA ILE A 208 2.91 -8.14 1.69
C ILE A 208 3.42 -7.39 0.45
N PRO A 209 2.95 -7.74 -0.76
CA PRO A 209 3.28 -7.00 -1.97
C PRO A 209 2.48 -5.70 -2.05
N ARG A 210 3.13 -4.61 -2.46
CA ARG A 210 2.57 -3.28 -2.70
C ARG A 210 3.04 -2.76 -4.06
N GLY A 211 2.32 -3.12 -5.11
CA GLY A 211 2.67 -2.77 -6.49
C GLY A 211 1.56 -3.14 -7.46
N SER A 212 1.91 -3.40 -8.72
CA SER A 212 0.96 -3.79 -9.75
C SER A 212 0.35 -5.17 -9.49
N ASN A 213 -0.83 -5.43 -10.05
CA ASN A 213 -1.48 -6.74 -9.97
C ASN A 213 -0.61 -7.87 -10.54
N GLU A 214 0.15 -7.57 -11.58
CA GLU A 214 1.09 -8.52 -12.18
C GLU A 214 2.19 -8.93 -11.18
N LEU A 215 2.72 -7.96 -10.41
CA LEU A 215 3.70 -8.23 -9.36
C LEU A 215 3.08 -9.08 -8.25
N VAL A 216 1.86 -8.76 -7.82
CA VAL A 216 1.16 -9.53 -6.77
C VAL A 216 0.93 -10.96 -7.22
N LYS A 217 0.40 -11.15 -8.41
CA LYS A 217 0.17 -12.47 -9.01
C LYS A 217 1.46 -13.26 -9.16
N PHE A 218 2.51 -12.61 -9.67
CA PHE A 218 3.83 -13.23 -9.80
C PHE A 218 4.35 -13.73 -8.43
N ILE A 219 4.23 -12.93 -7.37
CA ILE A 219 4.66 -13.31 -6.02
C ILE A 219 3.84 -14.50 -5.51
N GLN A 220 2.51 -14.45 -5.66
CA GLN A 220 1.62 -15.55 -5.24
C GLN A 220 1.92 -16.88 -5.93
N GLU A 221 2.31 -16.83 -7.21
CA GLU A 221 2.64 -18.03 -8.00
C GLU A 221 4.05 -18.58 -7.72
N ASN A 222 4.94 -17.78 -7.10
CA ASN A 222 6.36 -18.11 -6.96
C ASN A 222 6.86 -18.18 -5.51
N THR A 223 5.98 -18.26 -4.52
CA THR A 223 6.37 -18.46 -3.12
C THR A 223 5.46 -19.45 -2.41
N ARG A 224 5.99 -20.10 -1.37
CA ARG A 224 5.21 -20.90 -0.41
C ARG A 224 4.87 -20.13 0.86
N ILE A 225 5.46 -18.94 1.03
CA ILE A 225 5.15 -18.06 2.16
C ILE A 225 3.74 -17.51 1.97
N PRO A 226 2.89 -17.45 2.99
CA PRO A 226 1.60 -16.79 2.90
C PRO A 226 1.73 -15.38 2.34
N VAL A 227 0.86 -15.01 1.38
CA VAL A 227 0.88 -13.70 0.73
C VAL A 227 -0.40 -12.96 1.04
N LEU A 228 -0.29 -11.79 1.68
CA LEU A 228 -1.38 -10.84 1.82
C LEU A 228 -1.38 -9.90 0.61
N GLY A 229 -1.91 -10.41 -0.50
CA GLY A 229 -2.09 -9.62 -1.72
C GLY A 229 -3.30 -8.70 -1.63
N HIS A 230 -3.41 -7.82 -2.61
CA HIS A 230 -4.63 -7.06 -2.85
C HIS A 230 -5.29 -7.58 -4.12
N ALA A 231 -6.62 -7.51 -4.18
CA ALA A 231 -7.37 -7.63 -5.42
C ALA A 231 -7.45 -6.25 -6.10
N ASP A 232 -7.94 -6.23 -7.33
CA ASP A 232 -8.23 -4.98 -8.05
C ASP A 232 -9.19 -4.12 -7.21
N GLY A 233 -8.74 -2.93 -6.87
CA GLY A 233 -9.58 -1.93 -6.20
C GLY A 233 -10.34 -1.14 -7.27
N ILE A 234 -11.53 -1.61 -7.66
CA ILE A 234 -12.41 -0.87 -8.56
C ILE A 234 -13.37 -0.05 -7.70
N CYS A 235 -13.08 1.24 -7.60
CA CYS A 235 -13.89 2.15 -6.79
C CYS A 235 -15.14 2.57 -7.54
N HIS A 236 -16.28 2.49 -6.86
CA HIS A 236 -17.59 2.83 -7.40
C HIS A 236 -18.14 4.06 -6.70
N LEU A 237 -18.72 4.97 -7.47
CA LEU A 237 -19.54 6.05 -6.97
C LEU A 237 -20.97 5.86 -7.50
N PHE A 238 -21.95 5.85 -6.59
CA PHE A 238 -23.37 5.78 -6.96
C PHE A 238 -24.02 7.12 -6.80
N ILE A 239 -24.68 7.60 -7.85
CA ILE A 239 -25.51 8.79 -7.87
C ILE A 239 -26.97 8.36 -7.74
N ASP A 240 -27.54 8.62 -6.57
CA ASP A 240 -28.92 8.27 -6.24
C ASP A 240 -29.92 9.23 -6.90
N ASN A 241 -31.19 8.83 -6.97
CA ASN A 241 -32.26 9.64 -7.52
C ASN A 241 -32.48 10.93 -6.73
N GLU A 242 -32.28 10.88 -5.42
CA GLU A 242 -32.44 12.02 -4.50
C GLU A 242 -31.17 12.87 -4.37
N ALA A 243 -30.12 12.59 -5.16
CA ALA A 243 -28.85 13.30 -5.09
C ALA A 243 -28.99 14.77 -5.51
N ASP A 244 -28.37 15.68 -4.76
CA ASP A 244 -28.15 17.04 -5.23
C ASP A 244 -27.24 17.02 -6.46
N LEU A 245 -27.72 17.58 -7.58
CA LEU A 245 -27.07 17.47 -8.87
C LEU A 245 -25.71 18.17 -8.92
N GLU A 246 -25.57 19.32 -8.32
CA GLU A 246 -24.32 20.10 -8.35
C GLU A 246 -23.27 19.46 -7.45
N MET A 247 -23.66 19.01 -6.28
CA MET A 247 -22.79 18.24 -5.39
C MET A 247 -22.36 16.93 -6.04
N ALA A 248 -23.27 16.19 -6.67
CA ALA A 248 -22.97 14.93 -7.34
C ALA A 248 -21.95 15.10 -8.48
N LEU A 249 -22.07 16.18 -9.27
CA LEU A 249 -21.12 16.53 -10.32
C LEU A 249 -19.74 16.88 -9.75
N ALA A 250 -19.69 17.70 -8.70
CA ALA A 250 -18.45 18.10 -8.06
C ALA A 250 -17.71 16.90 -7.45
N VAL A 251 -18.42 16.05 -6.70
CA VAL A 251 -17.84 14.84 -6.08
C VAL A 251 -17.38 13.85 -7.14
N ALA A 252 -18.19 13.62 -8.19
CA ALA A 252 -17.82 12.68 -9.26
C ALA A 252 -16.57 13.14 -10.01
N LEU A 253 -16.43 14.42 -10.30
CA LEU A 253 -15.25 14.96 -10.95
C LEU A 253 -14.03 14.88 -10.04
N ASP A 254 -14.11 15.40 -8.80
CA ASP A 254 -13.00 15.45 -7.86
C ASP A 254 -12.45 14.05 -7.55
N SER A 255 -13.33 13.09 -7.27
CA SER A 255 -12.95 11.71 -6.98
C SER A 255 -12.22 11.00 -8.14
N LYS A 256 -12.31 11.51 -9.37
CA LYS A 256 -11.55 11.01 -10.51
C LYS A 256 -10.27 11.78 -10.78
N ILE A 257 -10.31 13.12 -10.74
CA ILE A 257 -9.21 13.93 -11.26
C ILE A 257 -8.21 14.40 -10.20
N GLN A 258 -8.59 14.44 -8.92
CA GLN A 258 -7.71 14.92 -7.83
C GLN A 258 -6.37 14.17 -7.82
N TYR A 259 -6.41 12.84 -7.90
CA TYR A 259 -5.22 12.00 -8.00
C TYR A 259 -5.52 10.67 -8.72
N PRO A 260 -5.57 10.66 -10.06
CA PRO A 260 -5.99 9.49 -10.85
C PRO A 260 -5.14 8.24 -10.65
N ALA A 261 -3.89 8.40 -10.19
CA ALA A 261 -2.98 7.30 -9.91
C ALA A 261 -3.20 6.64 -8.53
N ALA A 262 -4.12 7.15 -7.71
CA ALA A 262 -4.48 6.53 -6.45
C ALA A 262 -5.42 5.33 -6.67
N CYS A 263 -5.23 4.29 -5.85
CA CYS A 263 -6.08 3.09 -5.89
C CYS A 263 -7.53 3.32 -5.44
N ASN A 264 -7.82 4.48 -4.87
CA ASN A 264 -9.15 4.92 -4.43
C ASN A 264 -9.76 6.02 -5.33
N ALA A 265 -9.13 6.35 -6.48
CA ALA A 265 -9.78 7.16 -7.50
C ALA A 265 -10.94 6.35 -8.13
N ILE A 266 -12.07 6.99 -8.41
CA ILE A 266 -13.19 6.26 -8.98
C ILE A 266 -12.86 5.75 -10.40
N GLU A 267 -13.34 4.56 -10.68
CA GLU A 267 -13.27 3.94 -12.00
C GLU A 267 -14.66 3.67 -12.57
N THR A 268 -15.63 3.43 -11.70
CA THR A 268 -17.01 3.14 -12.09
C THR A 268 -17.96 4.16 -11.47
N LEU A 269 -18.74 4.80 -12.34
CA LEU A 269 -19.81 5.71 -11.95
C LEU A 269 -21.16 5.02 -12.25
N LEU A 270 -21.92 4.73 -11.19
CA LEU A 270 -23.26 4.16 -11.27
C LEU A 270 -24.27 5.28 -11.09
N VAL A 271 -25.25 5.40 -11.97
CA VAL A 271 -26.23 6.48 -11.93
C VAL A 271 -27.63 5.90 -11.89
N HIS A 272 -28.47 6.38 -10.97
CA HIS A 272 -29.89 5.99 -10.93
C HIS A 272 -30.58 6.39 -12.23
N ARG A 273 -31.45 5.50 -12.74
CA ARG A 273 -32.10 5.66 -14.05
C ARG A 273 -32.79 6.99 -14.24
N ASP A 274 -33.52 7.45 -13.23
CA ASP A 274 -34.40 8.61 -13.35
C ASP A 274 -33.64 9.94 -13.38
N ILE A 275 -32.45 10.02 -12.73
CA ILE A 275 -31.59 11.20 -12.74
C ILE A 275 -30.56 11.17 -13.90
N ALA A 276 -30.31 10.01 -14.51
CA ALA A 276 -29.26 9.83 -15.50
C ALA A 276 -29.33 10.81 -16.69
N PRO A 277 -30.52 11.08 -17.31
CA PRO A 277 -30.59 12.01 -18.44
C PRO A 277 -30.13 13.42 -18.08
N VAL A 278 -30.47 13.89 -16.88
CA VAL A 278 -30.12 15.25 -16.41
C VAL A 278 -28.67 15.29 -15.95
N PHE A 279 -28.23 14.28 -15.22
CA PHE A 279 -26.86 14.19 -14.71
C PHE A 279 -25.85 14.04 -15.84
N LEU A 280 -26.02 13.07 -16.76
CA LEU A 280 -25.07 12.80 -17.84
C LEU A 280 -24.98 13.95 -18.84
N LYS A 281 -26.06 14.68 -19.07
CA LYS A 281 -26.05 15.88 -19.92
C LYS A 281 -25.05 16.93 -19.44
N LYS A 282 -24.87 17.07 -18.11
CA LYS A 282 -23.88 17.97 -17.49
C LYS A 282 -22.53 17.29 -17.26
N ALA A 283 -22.51 16.04 -16.87
CA ALA A 283 -21.31 15.29 -16.54
C ALA A 283 -20.42 15.04 -17.77
N ILE A 284 -20.98 14.67 -18.92
CA ILE A 284 -20.21 14.36 -20.12
C ILE A 284 -19.28 15.51 -20.56
N PRO A 285 -19.78 16.75 -20.77
CA PRO A 285 -18.91 17.87 -21.13
C PRO A 285 -17.91 18.22 -20.02
N LEU A 286 -18.30 18.08 -18.74
CA LEU A 286 -17.45 18.36 -17.60
C LEU A 286 -16.25 17.39 -17.53
N PHE A 287 -16.48 16.10 -17.70
CA PHE A 287 -15.40 15.09 -17.71
C PHE A 287 -14.50 15.24 -18.94
N ASN A 288 -15.09 15.48 -20.13
CA ASN A 288 -14.32 15.68 -21.36
C ASN A 288 -13.41 16.92 -21.30
N SER A 289 -13.85 18.02 -20.67
CA SER A 289 -13.02 19.23 -20.49
C SER A 289 -11.85 19.03 -19.52
N ASN A 290 -11.87 17.94 -18.74
CA ASN A 290 -10.80 17.53 -17.83
C ASN A 290 -10.02 16.30 -18.32
N ASP A 291 -10.05 16.02 -19.63
CA ASP A 291 -9.33 14.90 -20.28
C ASP A 291 -9.68 13.51 -19.74
N VAL A 292 -10.90 13.34 -19.21
CA VAL A 292 -11.39 12.04 -18.75
C VAL A 292 -12.19 11.38 -19.86
N LYS A 293 -11.73 10.22 -20.28
CA LYS A 293 -12.43 9.38 -21.26
C LYS A 293 -13.57 8.62 -20.57
N LEU A 294 -14.79 8.79 -21.04
CA LEU A 294 -15.97 8.07 -20.57
C LEU A 294 -16.26 6.88 -21.48
N ILE A 295 -16.51 5.72 -20.86
CA ILE A 295 -16.93 4.48 -21.49
C ILE A 295 -18.25 4.08 -20.82
N GLY A 296 -19.29 3.76 -21.57
CA GLY A 296 -20.61 3.51 -21.01
C GLY A 296 -21.26 2.24 -21.51
N ASP A 297 -22.28 1.79 -20.80
CA ASP A 297 -23.19 0.75 -21.26
C ASP A 297 -24.10 1.27 -22.40
N GLU A 298 -24.86 0.40 -23.02
CA GLU A 298 -25.74 0.68 -24.16
C GLU A 298 -26.65 1.89 -23.90
N ARG A 299 -27.24 2.02 -22.70
CA ARG A 299 -28.12 3.13 -22.33
C ARG A 299 -27.38 4.46 -22.16
N SER A 300 -26.16 4.40 -21.64
CA SER A 300 -25.30 5.57 -21.50
C SER A 300 -24.83 6.12 -22.85
N LEU A 301 -24.68 5.25 -23.85
CA LEU A 301 -24.39 5.65 -25.24
C LEU A 301 -25.53 6.47 -25.84
N GLU A 302 -26.79 6.08 -25.58
CA GLU A 302 -27.97 6.84 -26.03
C GLU A 302 -28.01 8.26 -25.45
N LEU A 303 -27.39 8.46 -24.26
CA LEU A 303 -27.30 9.74 -23.58
C LEU A 303 -26.04 10.56 -23.95
N GLY A 304 -25.23 10.07 -24.91
CA GLY A 304 -24.14 10.85 -25.50
C GLY A 304 -22.73 10.42 -25.13
N ILE A 305 -22.53 9.32 -24.42
CA ILE A 305 -21.20 8.71 -24.26
C ILE A 305 -20.77 8.09 -25.58
N LYS A 306 -19.50 8.29 -25.97
CA LYS A 306 -19.02 7.92 -27.32
C LYS A 306 -18.36 6.55 -27.39
N HIS A 307 -18.00 5.96 -26.27
CA HIS A 307 -17.25 4.71 -26.22
C HIS A 307 -18.03 3.65 -25.46
N GLU A 308 -18.22 2.51 -26.10
CA GLU A 308 -18.90 1.36 -25.51
C GLU A 308 -17.99 0.62 -24.51
N ALA A 309 -18.58 0.20 -23.40
CA ALA A 309 -17.90 -0.63 -22.40
C ALA A 309 -17.77 -2.07 -22.91
N SER A 310 -16.61 -2.69 -22.70
CA SER A 310 -16.45 -4.13 -22.97
C SER A 310 -17.27 -4.96 -21.98
N LEU A 311 -17.66 -6.18 -22.39
CA LEU A 311 -18.37 -7.11 -21.50
C LEU A 311 -17.63 -7.37 -20.17
N SER A 312 -16.30 -7.37 -20.17
CA SER A 312 -15.50 -7.53 -18.95
C SER A 312 -15.72 -6.41 -17.95
N LEU A 313 -15.88 -5.16 -18.40
CA LEU A 313 -16.16 -4.02 -17.54
C LEU A 313 -17.60 -4.03 -17.00
N ILE A 314 -18.56 -4.50 -17.79
CA ILE A 314 -19.95 -4.66 -17.37
C ILE A 314 -20.06 -5.73 -16.28
N HIS A 315 -19.35 -6.84 -16.40
CA HIS A 315 -19.37 -7.92 -15.42
C HIS A 315 -18.67 -7.58 -14.10
N ILE A 316 -17.73 -6.64 -14.07
CA ILE A 316 -17.08 -6.19 -12.81
C ILE A 316 -18.11 -5.54 -11.86
N SER A 317 -19.18 -4.94 -12.39
CA SER A 317 -20.25 -4.33 -11.58
C SER A 317 -21.36 -5.32 -11.17
N GLU A 318 -21.32 -6.57 -11.62
CA GLU A 318 -22.22 -7.64 -11.21
C GLU A 318 -21.59 -8.50 -10.09
N PRO A 319 -22.31 -9.06 -9.13
CA PRO A 319 -23.78 -9.08 -8.97
C PRO A 319 -24.32 -7.96 -8.04
N THR A 320 -23.52 -6.93 -7.73
CA THR A 320 -23.89 -5.86 -6.79
C THR A 320 -24.83 -4.81 -7.36
N ARG A 321 -25.25 -4.97 -8.63
CA ARG A 321 -26.11 -4.04 -9.33
C ARG A 321 -27.55 -4.17 -8.83
N PRO A 322 -28.10 -3.23 -8.03
CA PRO A 322 -29.52 -3.23 -7.66
C PRO A 322 -30.40 -3.05 -8.91
N LEU A 323 -31.61 -3.60 -8.91
CA LEU A 323 -32.54 -3.55 -10.04
C LEU A 323 -32.89 -2.14 -10.55
N TYR A 324 -32.72 -1.11 -9.71
CA TYR A 324 -32.97 0.30 -10.06
C TYR A 324 -31.72 1.04 -10.55
N ILE A 325 -30.51 0.45 -10.51
CA ILE A 325 -29.34 0.98 -11.16
C ILE A 325 -29.41 0.59 -12.65
N SER A 326 -29.65 1.57 -13.50
CA SER A 326 -29.89 1.32 -14.92
C SER A 326 -28.77 1.79 -15.82
N TYR A 327 -27.80 2.55 -15.30
CA TYR A 327 -26.70 3.10 -16.06
C TYR A 327 -25.38 2.83 -15.38
N ALA A 328 -24.44 2.24 -16.10
CA ALA A 328 -23.07 2.09 -15.67
C ALA A 328 -22.17 2.91 -16.61
N VAL A 329 -21.41 3.84 -16.04
CA VAL A 329 -20.44 4.66 -16.76
C VAL A 329 -19.06 4.39 -16.16
N PHE A 330 -18.12 4.02 -17.01
CA PHE A 330 -16.74 3.74 -16.63
C PHE A 330 -15.86 4.92 -17.02
N CYS A 331 -15.05 5.39 -16.08
CA CYS A 331 -14.19 6.54 -16.29
C CYS A 331 -12.73 6.10 -16.42
N LEU A 332 -12.13 6.30 -17.60
CA LEU A 332 -10.71 6.07 -17.86
C LEU A 332 -9.97 7.40 -18.07
N LYS A 333 -8.73 7.48 -17.58
CA LYS A 333 -7.86 8.63 -17.82
C LYS A 333 -6.49 8.15 -18.30
#